data_803a92206f229b13679feda1c4781724
#
_entry.id   803a92206f229b13679feda1c4781724
#
_cell.length_a   1.000
_cell.length_b   1.000
_cell.length_c   1.000
_cell.angle_alpha   90.00
_cell.angle_beta   90.00
_cell.angle_gamma   90.00
#
_symmetry.space_group_name_H-M   'P 1'
#
loop_
_entity.id
_entity.type
_entity.pdbx_description
1 polymer ?
#
loop_
_entity_poly.entity_id
_entity_poly.type
_entity_poly.pdbx_seq_one_letter_code
_entity_poly.pdbx_strand_id
1 'polypeptide(L)'
;VINIEKGGMRGHFEKTSDAGTTGVRLVSLQAGTKLNVVPGKAYAELAGMAKEDLKTCADETEQKTGVSFVLEDTENGNIKITACGAFAHASTPEMGNNALTALLQLLASVGMEESELKNDISFLAKVYPHGDGKGAGLGVAMSDEESGELTLSLDLMNYDGKTLTGSYDCRAPICATKENLYDTAGQNMKKGGFSMEGSGMFPPHHVPADSPFVQTLLQCYTDVTGKPGKPFAIGGGTYVHHLKNGVAFGCADLEVDNRMHGADEFVEIECLKECVVIFAEAILRICGE
;
A
#
# COMPACT_ATOMS: atom_id res chain seq x y z
N VAL A 1 -10.54 13.55 -16.94
CA VAL A 1 -9.35 14.35 -16.63
C VAL A 1 -8.81 13.97 -15.25
N ILE A 2 -7.55 13.55 -15.17
CA ILE A 2 -6.88 13.36 -13.88
C ILE A 2 -6.29 14.72 -13.50
N ASN A 3 -6.95 15.41 -12.58
CA ASN A 3 -6.53 16.70 -12.08
C ASN A 3 -5.85 16.62 -10.70
N ILE A 4 -5.90 15.44 -10.05
CA ILE A 4 -5.25 15.16 -8.79
C ILE A 4 -4.48 13.84 -8.89
N GLU A 5 -3.20 13.89 -8.54
CA GLU A 5 -2.38 12.71 -8.27
C GLU A 5 -1.99 12.75 -6.80
N LYS A 6 -2.35 11.73 -6.04
CA LYS A 6 -2.03 11.67 -4.60
C LYS A 6 -0.54 11.77 -4.37
N GLY A 7 -0.17 12.47 -3.33
CA GLY A 7 1.16 12.40 -2.75
C GLY A 7 1.38 11.09 -2.01
N GLY A 8 2.42 11.05 -1.19
CA GLY A 8 2.65 9.90 -0.34
C GLY A 8 4.06 9.83 0.21
N MET A 9 4.36 8.68 0.77
CA MET A 9 5.70 8.33 1.23
C MET A 9 5.95 6.83 1.04
N ARG A 10 7.20 6.49 0.81
CA ARG A 10 7.70 5.12 0.87
C ARG A 10 8.64 5.04 2.06
N GLY A 11 8.13 4.48 3.16
CA GLY A 11 8.90 4.35 4.37
C GLY A 11 9.67 3.03 4.39
N HIS A 12 10.88 3.11 4.88
CA HIS A 12 11.70 1.97 5.25
C HIS A 12 12.07 2.11 6.71
N PHE A 13 12.03 1.02 7.46
CA PHE A 13 12.47 0.99 8.84
C PHE A 13 13.37 -0.21 9.08
N GLU A 14 14.33 -0.02 9.98
CA GLU A 14 15.29 -1.04 10.36
C GLU A 14 15.56 -0.98 11.86
N LYS A 15 15.76 -2.15 12.46
CA LYS A 15 16.21 -2.28 13.84
C LYS A 15 16.94 -3.60 14.04
N THR A 16 18.06 -3.57 14.76
CA THR A 16 18.67 -4.79 15.32
C THR A 16 17.85 -5.23 16.52
N SER A 17 17.42 -6.50 16.55
CA SER A 17 16.50 -7.04 17.57
C SER A 17 16.93 -8.43 17.97
N ASP A 18 17.14 -8.65 19.26
CA ASP A 18 17.49 -9.95 19.83
C ASP A 18 16.20 -10.78 20.06
N ALA A 19 16.18 -12.01 19.49
CA ALA A 19 15.09 -12.96 19.66
C ALA A 19 15.20 -13.81 20.94
N GLY A 20 16.28 -13.66 21.71
CA GLY A 20 16.60 -14.57 22.80
C GLY A 20 17.13 -15.93 22.31
N THR A 21 17.52 -16.78 23.25
CA THR A 21 18.15 -18.08 22.95
C THR A 21 17.34 -19.28 23.44
N THR A 22 16.30 -19.04 24.22
CA THR A 22 15.48 -20.08 24.89
C THR A 22 14.00 -19.89 24.55
N GLY A 23 13.17 -20.85 24.91
CA GLY A 23 11.72 -20.76 24.77
C GLY A 23 11.22 -20.62 23.33
N VAL A 24 9.98 -20.16 23.20
CA VAL A 24 9.36 -19.89 21.90
C VAL A 24 9.92 -18.61 21.31
N ARG A 25 10.53 -18.72 20.14
CA ARG A 25 11.18 -17.57 19.48
C ARG A 25 11.03 -17.58 17.96
N LEU A 26 11.00 -16.41 17.38
CA LEU A 26 11.05 -16.22 15.93
C LEU A 26 12.50 -16.39 15.43
N VAL A 27 12.71 -17.27 14.47
CA VAL A 27 13.99 -17.55 13.83
C VAL A 27 14.20 -16.72 12.58
N SER A 28 13.16 -16.62 11.76
CA SER A 28 13.18 -15.83 10.54
C SER A 28 11.77 -15.36 10.17
N LEU A 29 11.71 -14.26 9.42
CA LEU A 29 10.49 -13.76 8.80
C LEU A 29 10.82 -13.19 7.42
N GLN A 30 9.99 -13.50 6.44
CA GLN A 30 10.11 -12.93 5.09
C GLN A 30 8.73 -12.70 4.49
N ALA A 31 8.49 -11.49 3.97
CA ALA A 31 7.24 -11.17 3.27
C ALA A 31 7.47 -10.15 2.17
N GLY A 32 6.64 -10.28 1.13
CA GLY A 32 6.61 -9.38 0.00
C GLY A 32 7.76 -9.58 -1.01
N THR A 33 7.54 -9.08 -2.22
CA THR A 33 8.53 -9.15 -3.32
C THR A 33 8.77 -7.79 -3.96
N LYS A 34 7.84 -6.87 -3.84
CA LYS A 34 7.91 -5.51 -4.39
C LYS A 34 7.24 -4.54 -3.45
N LEU A 35 7.83 -3.35 -3.32
CA LEU A 35 7.14 -2.19 -2.79
C LEU A 35 5.98 -1.83 -3.73
N ASN A 36 4.87 -1.37 -3.20
CA ASN A 36 3.60 -1.09 -3.87
C ASN A 36 2.71 -2.32 -4.22
N VAL A 37 3.00 -3.46 -3.61
CA VAL A 37 2.17 -4.68 -3.75
C VAL A 37 1.82 -5.22 -2.37
N VAL A 38 0.54 -5.31 -2.06
CA VAL A 38 0.03 -5.98 -0.86
C VAL A 38 0.49 -7.44 -0.85
N PRO A 39 1.22 -7.91 0.19
CA PRO A 39 1.72 -9.28 0.22
C PRO A 39 0.60 -10.31 0.32
N GLY A 40 0.41 -11.12 -0.71
CA GLY A 40 -0.48 -12.29 -0.67
C GLY A 40 0.16 -13.52 -0.03
N LYS A 41 1.47 -13.48 0.26
CA LYS A 41 2.17 -14.54 0.99
C LYS A 41 3.20 -13.94 1.95
N ALA A 42 3.31 -14.57 3.14
CA ALA A 42 4.34 -14.26 4.12
C ALA A 42 4.81 -15.56 4.80
N TYR A 43 6.06 -15.57 5.24
CA TYR A 43 6.72 -16.75 5.80
C TYR A 43 7.38 -16.40 7.12
N ALA A 44 7.32 -17.33 8.07
CA ALA A 44 8.08 -17.25 9.31
C ALA A 44 8.55 -18.64 9.74
N GLU A 45 9.58 -18.69 10.56
CA GLU A 45 10.04 -19.91 11.22
C GLU A 45 10.08 -19.66 12.73
N LEU A 46 9.40 -20.52 13.50
CA LEU A 46 9.35 -20.51 14.95
C LEU A 46 10.06 -21.71 15.53
N ALA A 47 10.85 -21.48 16.58
CA ALA A 47 11.47 -22.50 17.40
C ALA A 47 10.81 -22.59 18.78
N GLY A 48 10.88 -23.76 19.40
CA GLY A 48 10.53 -23.96 20.81
C GLY A 48 9.04 -24.06 21.12
N MET A 49 8.18 -24.26 20.13
CA MET A 49 6.73 -24.43 20.29
C MET A 49 6.25 -25.76 19.72
N ALA A 50 5.21 -26.34 20.32
CA ALA A 50 4.54 -27.51 19.73
C ALA A 50 3.62 -27.05 18.59
N LYS A 51 3.55 -27.85 17.53
CA LYS A 51 2.75 -27.52 16.32
C LYS A 51 1.26 -27.42 16.63
N GLU A 52 0.76 -28.23 17.54
CA GLU A 52 -0.64 -28.25 17.97
C GLU A 52 -1.03 -26.93 18.65
N ASP A 53 -0.14 -26.38 19.48
CA ASP A 53 -0.38 -25.10 20.17
C ASP A 53 -0.36 -23.95 19.17
N LEU A 54 0.61 -23.95 18.24
CA LEU A 54 0.66 -22.98 17.17
C LEU A 54 -0.56 -23.04 16.26
N LYS A 55 -1.05 -24.27 15.96
CA LYS A 55 -2.25 -24.46 15.14
C LYS A 55 -3.47 -23.80 15.77
N THR A 56 -3.64 -23.88 17.08
CA THR A 56 -4.74 -23.21 17.78
C THR A 56 -4.68 -21.68 17.58
N CYS A 57 -3.52 -21.07 17.76
CA CYS A 57 -3.33 -19.64 17.50
C CYS A 57 -3.56 -19.27 16.03
N ALA A 58 -3.11 -20.14 15.10
CA ALA A 58 -3.29 -19.94 13.66
C ALA A 58 -4.78 -20.00 13.28
N ASP A 59 -5.51 -20.99 13.76
CA ASP A 59 -6.95 -21.16 13.47
C ASP A 59 -7.77 -19.94 14.01
N GLU A 60 -7.44 -19.45 15.19
CA GLU A 60 -8.07 -18.23 15.73
C GLU A 60 -7.73 -16.96 14.92
N THR A 61 -6.50 -16.87 14.43
CA THR A 61 -6.07 -15.72 13.61
C THR A 61 -6.70 -15.79 12.23
N GLU A 62 -6.80 -16.98 11.62
CA GLU A 62 -7.50 -17.20 10.35
C GLU A 62 -8.97 -16.77 10.42
N GLN A 63 -9.67 -17.12 11.51
CA GLN A 63 -11.07 -16.68 11.72
C GLN A 63 -11.23 -15.15 11.78
N LYS A 64 -10.22 -14.44 12.31
CA LYS A 64 -10.24 -12.97 12.45
C LYS A 64 -9.82 -12.24 11.19
N THR A 65 -8.91 -12.83 10.42
CA THR A 65 -8.22 -12.16 9.29
C THR A 65 -8.65 -12.67 7.92
N GLY A 66 -9.19 -13.89 7.83
CA GLY A 66 -9.45 -14.57 6.58
C GLY A 66 -8.16 -14.99 5.82
N VAL A 67 -6.99 -14.88 6.46
CA VAL A 67 -5.70 -15.36 5.93
C VAL A 67 -5.45 -16.76 6.46
N SER A 68 -5.25 -17.74 5.59
CA SER A 68 -4.96 -19.11 6.00
C SER A 68 -3.49 -19.33 6.33
N PHE A 69 -3.22 -20.29 7.23
CA PHE A 69 -1.86 -20.59 7.69
C PHE A 69 -1.53 -22.08 7.45
N VAL A 70 -0.46 -22.34 6.70
CA VAL A 70 0.10 -23.68 6.53
C VAL A 70 1.29 -23.83 7.47
N LEU A 71 1.30 -24.90 8.27
CA LEU A 71 2.32 -25.21 9.27
C LEU A 71 3.07 -26.48 8.86
N GLU A 72 4.39 -26.38 8.73
CA GLU A 72 5.26 -27.48 8.32
C GLU A 72 6.40 -27.65 9.33
N ASP A 73 6.71 -28.88 9.70
CA ASP A 73 7.88 -29.16 10.53
C ASP A 73 9.15 -29.04 9.69
N THR A 74 10.18 -28.41 10.22
CA THR A 74 11.49 -28.34 9.58
C THR A 74 12.43 -29.44 10.09
N GLU A 75 13.49 -29.72 9.34
CA GLU A 75 14.50 -30.73 9.74
C GLU A 75 15.18 -30.37 11.08
N ASN A 76 15.21 -29.12 11.44
CA ASN A 76 15.80 -28.62 12.69
C ASN A 76 14.83 -28.67 13.89
N GLY A 77 13.61 -29.21 13.70
CA GLY A 77 12.59 -29.27 14.74
C GLY A 77 11.88 -27.94 15.01
N ASN A 78 12.03 -26.96 14.12
CA ASN A 78 11.27 -25.70 14.13
C ASN A 78 9.98 -25.87 13.31
N ILE A 79 9.10 -24.88 13.37
CA ILE A 79 7.87 -24.85 12.57
C ILE A 79 7.96 -23.72 11.58
N LYS A 80 7.85 -24.05 10.29
CA LYS A 80 7.67 -23.08 9.23
C LYS A 80 6.20 -22.73 9.09
N ILE A 81 5.91 -21.44 9.06
CA ILE A 81 4.58 -20.86 8.86
C ILE A 81 4.53 -20.23 7.48
N THR A 82 3.52 -20.58 6.70
CA THR A 82 3.19 -19.90 5.45
C THR A 82 1.81 -19.27 5.59
N ALA A 83 1.73 -17.94 5.66
CA ALA A 83 0.48 -17.19 5.61
C ALA A 83 0.07 -16.97 4.15
N CYS A 84 -1.18 -17.27 3.80
CA CYS A 84 -1.74 -17.16 2.46
C CYS A 84 -2.96 -16.24 2.47
N GLY A 85 -2.79 -15.06 1.97
CA GLY A 85 -3.80 -14.02 1.76
C GLY A 85 -4.06 -13.77 0.27
N ALA A 86 -4.29 -12.50 -0.10
CA ALA A 86 -4.54 -12.10 -1.49
C ALA A 86 -3.71 -10.88 -1.88
N PHE A 87 -3.10 -10.93 -3.05
CA PHE A 87 -2.35 -9.81 -3.62
C PHE A 87 -3.29 -8.70 -4.08
N ALA A 88 -2.85 -7.45 -3.96
CA ALA A 88 -3.47 -6.28 -4.58
C ALA A 88 -2.40 -5.21 -4.83
N HIS A 89 -2.77 -4.15 -5.54
CA HIS A 89 -1.93 -2.97 -5.63
C HIS A 89 -2.02 -2.16 -4.32
N ALA A 90 -0.91 -1.62 -3.81
CA ALA A 90 -0.89 -0.91 -2.52
C ALA A 90 -1.72 0.39 -2.50
N SER A 91 -2.12 0.93 -3.66
CA SER A 91 -3.05 2.06 -3.73
C SER A 91 -4.52 1.68 -3.48
N THR A 92 -4.83 0.39 -3.52
CA THR A 92 -6.16 -0.18 -3.28
C THR A 92 -6.03 -1.40 -2.36
N PRO A 93 -5.49 -1.23 -1.13
CA PRO A 93 -5.15 -2.35 -0.25
C PRO A 93 -6.37 -3.16 0.18
N GLU A 94 -7.56 -2.58 0.16
CA GLU A 94 -8.84 -3.23 0.45
C GLU A 94 -9.24 -4.31 -0.57
N MET A 95 -8.65 -4.29 -1.77
CA MET A 95 -8.86 -5.33 -2.79
C MET A 95 -8.03 -6.59 -2.54
N GLY A 96 -7.08 -6.52 -1.61
CA GLY A 96 -6.25 -7.63 -1.19
C GLY A 96 -6.58 -8.14 0.20
N ASN A 97 -5.78 -9.11 0.65
CA ASN A 97 -5.78 -9.55 2.04
C ASN A 97 -4.33 -9.77 2.47
N ASN A 98 -3.79 -8.83 3.25
CA ASN A 98 -2.37 -8.73 3.55
C ASN A 98 -1.88 -9.87 4.46
N ALA A 99 -1.20 -10.84 3.87
CA ALA A 99 -0.65 -12.00 4.59
C ALA A 99 0.41 -11.60 5.64
N LEU A 100 1.16 -10.52 5.40
CA LEU A 100 2.18 -10.05 6.34
C LEU A 100 1.56 -9.50 7.64
N THR A 101 0.55 -8.63 7.54
CA THR A 101 -0.09 -8.07 8.73
C THR A 101 -0.86 -9.13 9.51
N ALA A 102 -1.44 -10.13 8.84
CA ALA A 102 -2.04 -11.29 9.51
C ALA A 102 -0.98 -12.15 10.21
N LEU A 103 0.18 -12.38 9.58
CA LEU A 103 1.29 -13.09 10.20
C LEU A 103 1.83 -12.34 11.42
N LEU A 104 1.96 -11.00 11.37
CA LEU A 104 2.33 -10.20 12.55
C LEU A 104 1.30 -10.35 13.68
N GLN A 105 0.01 -10.38 13.37
CA GLN A 105 -1.05 -10.60 14.34
C GLN A 105 -0.95 -12.00 14.97
N LEU A 106 -0.67 -13.04 14.19
CA LEU A 106 -0.42 -14.40 14.69
C LEU A 106 0.80 -14.40 15.62
N LEU A 107 1.94 -13.88 15.17
CA LEU A 107 3.18 -13.85 15.95
C LEU A 107 3.04 -13.05 17.25
N ALA A 108 2.25 -11.98 17.26
CA ALA A 108 1.96 -11.22 18.48
C ALA A 108 1.06 -11.97 19.46
N SER A 109 0.25 -12.95 19.00
CA SER A 109 -0.62 -13.79 19.86
C SER A 109 0.09 -15.02 20.42
N VAL A 110 1.18 -15.44 19.78
CA VAL A 110 1.99 -16.58 20.26
C VAL A 110 2.74 -16.17 21.51
N GLY A 111 2.78 -17.06 22.51
CA GLY A 111 3.51 -16.85 23.76
C GLY A 111 5.03 -16.94 23.59
N MET A 112 5.61 -16.04 22.78
CA MET A 112 7.06 -15.94 22.63
C MET A 112 7.73 -15.54 23.94
N GLU A 113 8.96 -16.03 24.13
CA GLU A 113 9.84 -15.62 25.25
C GLU A 113 10.06 -14.11 25.25
N GLU A 114 10.17 -13.52 26.45
CA GLU A 114 10.42 -12.08 26.57
C GLU A 114 11.76 -11.71 25.92
N SER A 115 11.70 -10.88 24.91
CA SER A 115 12.84 -10.47 24.08
C SER A 115 12.59 -9.11 23.43
N GLU A 116 13.64 -8.48 22.91
CA GLU A 116 13.49 -7.26 22.11
C GLU A 116 12.61 -7.52 20.88
N LEU A 117 12.85 -8.64 20.19
CA LEU A 117 12.10 -8.99 18.97
C LEU A 117 10.61 -9.23 19.25
N LYS A 118 10.25 -9.89 20.36
CA LYS A 118 8.84 -10.04 20.76
C LYS A 118 8.14 -8.69 20.90
N ASN A 119 8.82 -7.75 21.60
CA ASN A 119 8.30 -6.40 21.78
C ASN A 119 8.16 -5.67 20.45
N ASP A 120 9.12 -5.83 19.54
CA ASP A 120 9.11 -5.24 18.22
C ASP A 120 7.98 -5.79 17.34
N ILE A 121 7.78 -7.11 17.30
CA ILE A 121 6.66 -7.74 16.59
C ILE A 121 5.32 -7.26 17.15
N SER A 122 5.17 -7.21 18.47
CA SER A 122 3.96 -6.71 19.12
C SER A 122 3.69 -5.23 18.82
N PHE A 123 4.73 -4.41 18.76
CA PHE A 123 4.65 -3.01 18.37
C PHE A 123 4.22 -2.87 16.90
N LEU A 124 4.86 -3.61 15.99
CA LEU A 124 4.53 -3.56 14.56
C LEU A 124 3.12 -4.07 14.26
N ALA A 125 2.66 -5.13 14.94
CA ALA A 125 1.28 -5.60 14.83
C ALA A 125 0.25 -4.55 15.29
N LYS A 126 0.63 -3.67 16.22
CA LYS A 126 -0.21 -2.55 16.68
C LYS A 126 -0.17 -1.36 15.75
N VAL A 127 0.98 -1.07 15.15
CA VAL A 127 1.16 0.08 14.23
C VAL A 127 0.63 -0.25 12.83
N TYR A 128 0.70 -1.51 12.42
CA TYR A 128 0.15 -2.03 11.17
C TYR A 128 -0.88 -3.14 11.45
N PRO A 129 -2.01 -2.81 12.11
CA PRO A 129 -3.00 -3.82 12.43
C PRO A 129 -3.61 -4.38 11.15
N HIS A 130 -3.91 -5.68 11.17
CA HIS A 130 -4.51 -6.33 10.00
C HIS A 130 -5.85 -5.68 9.64
N GLY A 131 -6.05 -5.40 8.34
CA GLY A 131 -7.22 -4.72 7.82
C GLY A 131 -7.15 -3.18 7.85
N ASP A 132 -6.10 -2.58 8.44
CA ASP A 132 -5.90 -1.13 8.39
C ASP A 132 -5.19 -0.71 7.10
N GLY A 133 -5.95 -0.53 6.06
CA GLY A 133 -5.44 0.05 4.80
C GLY A 133 -5.39 1.58 4.79
N LYS A 134 -5.71 2.26 5.91
CA LYS A 134 -5.82 3.72 5.99
C LYS A 134 -4.79 4.37 6.90
N GLY A 135 -3.94 3.58 7.56
CA GLY A 135 -2.85 4.06 8.41
C GLY A 135 -3.29 4.61 9.77
N ALA A 136 -4.43 4.17 10.28
CA ALA A 136 -4.90 4.57 11.61
C ALA A 136 -3.95 4.11 12.72
N GLY A 137 -3.44 2.88 12.64
CA GLY A 137 -2.47 2.35 13.61
C GLY A 137 -1.15 3.11 13.61
N LEU A 138 -0.69 3.57 12.45
CA LEU A 138 0.50 4.44 12.34
C LEU A 138 0.19 5.90 12.74
N GLY A 139 -1.10 6.27 12.89
CA GLY A 139 -1.54 7.60 13.29
C GLY A 139 -1.53 8.64 12.16
N VAL A 140 -1.61 8.19 10.92
CA VAL A 140 -1.56 9.06 9.72
C VAL A 140 -2.85 9.04 8.90
N ALA A 141 -3.91 8.39 9.39
CA ALA A 141 -5.19 8.35 8.70
C ALA A 141 -5.74 9.77 8.46
N MET A 142 -6.06 10.07 7.21
CA MET A 142 -6.64 11.35 6.80
C MET A 142 -7.43 11.21 5.51
N SER A 143 -8.30 12.18 5.24
CA SER A 143 -9.07 12.24 4.00
C SER A 143 -9.46 13.68 3.67
N ASP A 144 -9.75 13.95 2.41
CA ASP A 144 -10.43 15.15 1.95
C ASP A 144 -11.48 14.83 0.89
N GLU A 145 -12.33 15.81 0.57
CA GLU A 145 -13.44 15.61 -0.35
C GLU A 145 -13.00 15.41 -1.80
N GLU A 146 -11.89 15.99 -2.22
CA GLU A 146 -11.44 16.00 -3.61
C GLU A 146 -10.61 14.78 -3.97
N SER A 147 -9.72 14.35 -3.07
CA SER A 147 -8.79 13.24 -3.33
C SER A 147 -9.08 11.97 -2.51
N GLY A 148 -10.06 12.02 -1.60
CA GLY A 148 -10.48 10.88 -0.79
C GLY A 148 -9.50 10.50 0.31
N GLU A 149 -9.53 9.24 0.73
CA GLU A 149 -8.80 8.74 1.90
C GLU A 149 -7.32 8.42 1.60
N LEU A 150 -6.47 8.52 2.61
CA LEU A 150 -5.12 7.95 2.60
C LEU A 150 -5.20 6.43 2.47
N THR A 151 -4.27 5.84 1.71
CA THR A 151 -4.04 4.39 1.71
C THR A 151 -2.63 4.06 2.18
N LEU A 152 -2.49 2.97 2.95
CA LEU A 152 -1.21 2.49 3.48
C LEU A 152 -1.17 0.97 3.43
N SER A 153 -0.07 0.43 2.92
CA SER A 153 0.20 -1.00 2.90
C SER A 153 1.61 -1.30 3.39
N LEU A 154 1.73 -2.19 4.37
CA LEU A 154 3.02 -2.79 4.75
C LEU A 154 3.32 -3.89 3.72
N ASP A 155 4.32 -3.65 2.88
CA ASP A 155 4.57 -4.43 1.67
C ASP A 155 5.72 -5.42 1.78
N LEU A 156 6.76 -5.03 2.49
CA LEU A 156 7.98 -5.83 2.64
C LEU A 156 8.35 -5.95 4.12
N MET A 157 8.79 -7.13 4.52
CA MET A 157 9.40 -7.33 5.83
C MET A 157 10.38 -8.50 5.81
N ASN A 158 11.48 -8.35 6.53
CA ASN A 158 12.48 -9.39 6.69
C ASN A 158 13.06 -9.37 8.10
N TYR A 159 13.26 -10.56 8.66
CA TYR A 159 14.08 -10.79 9.86
C TYR A 159 15.02 -11.94 9.56
N ASP A 160 16.32 -11.71 9.67
CA ASP A 160 17.39 -12.64 9.32
C ASP A 160 18.02 -13.36 10.54
N GLY A 161 17.39 -13.23 11.70
CA GLY A 161 17.91 -13.72 12.98
C GLY A 161 18.63 -12.64 13.78
N LYS A 162 18.79 -11.42 13.23
CA LYS A 162 19.47 -10.30 13.89
C LYS A 162 18.81 -8.95 13.57
N THR A 163 18.54 -8.71 12.31
CA THR A 163 18.04 -7.41 11.82
C THR A 163 16.62 -7.56 11.32
N LEU A 164 15.74 -6.73 11.84
CA LEU A 164 14.35 -6.60 11.43
C LEU A 164 14.21 -5.38 10.54
N THR A 165 13.81 -5.60 9.29
CA THR A 165 13.56 -4.53 8.32
C THR A 165 12.13 -4.59 7.82
N GLY A 166 11.58 -3.45 7.41
CA GLY A 166 10.28 -3.41 6.77
C GLY A 166 10.13 -2.18 5.88
N SER A 167 9.21 -2.27 4.91
CA SER A 167 8.89 -1.16 4.02
C SER A 167 7.41 -1.12 3.71
N TYR A 168 6.89 0.10 3.59
CA TYR A 168 5.49 0.36 3.29
C TYR A 168 5.32 1.41 2.18
N ASP A 169 4.23 1.30 1.42
CA ASP A 169 3.77 2.32 0.47
C ASP A 169 2.57 3.05 1.06
N CYS A 170 2.59 4.36 1.01
CA CYS A 170 1.51 5.23 1.46
C CYS A 170 1.14 6.22 0.37
N ARG A 171 -0.16 6.28 0.03
CA ARG A 171 -0.72 7.28 -0.88
C ARG A 171 -1.58 8.23 -0.08
N ALA A 172 -1.25 9.52 -0.18
CA ALA A 172 -1.81 10.54 0.70
C ALA A 172 -2.63 11.57 -0.08
N PRO A 173 -3.78 12.00 0.47
CA PRO A 173 -4.64 13.01 -0.12
C PRO A 173 -3.96 14.38 -0.20
N ILE A 174 -4.59 15.34 -0.87
CA ILE A 174 -4.04 16.70 -1.05
C ILE A 174 -3.89 17.48 0.26
N CYS A 175 -4.64 17.13 1.30
CA CYS A 175 -4.49 17.71 2.64
C CYS A 175 -3.24 17.22 3.41
N ALA A 176 -2.48 16.28 2.84
CA ALA A 176 -1.27 15.78 3.49
C ALA A 176 -0.12 16.77 3.41
N THR A 177 0.56 16.94 4.54
CA THR A 177 1.77 17.76 4.67
C THR A 177 2.91 16.92 5.23
N LYS A 178 4.13 17.45 5.18
CA LYS A 178 5.27 16.80 5.82
C LYS A 178 4.99 16.54 7.31
N GLU A 179 4.40 17.50 8.00
CA GLU A 179 4.16 17.47 9.45
C GLU A 179 3.11 16.42 9.82
N ASN A 180 1.94 16.41 9.13
CA ASN A 180 0.84 15.53 9.49
C ASN A 180 1.00 14.10 8.96
N LEU A 181 1.90 13.87 7.99
CA LEU A 181 2.17 12.55 7.42
C LEU A 181 3.56 12.03 7.84
N TYR A 182 4.63 12.60 7.27
CA TYR A 182 5.99 12.05 7.41
C TYR A 182 6.53 12.17 8.84
N ASP A 183 6.44 13.36 9.44
CA ASP A 183 6.95 13.60 10.79
C ASP A 183 6.12 12.83 11.83
N THR A 184 4.80 12.73 11.64
CA THR A 184 3.90 11.94 12.50
C THR A 184 4.23 10.45 12.43
N ALA A 185 4.39 9.89 11.22
CA ALA A 185 4.79 8.50 11.04
C ALA A 185 6.14 8.21 11.73
N GLY A 186 7.14 9.07 11.50
CA GLY A 186 8.46 8.94 12.12
C GLY A 186 8.44 9.01 13.63
N GLN A 187 7.66 9.92 14.22
CA GLN A 187 7.49 10.01 15.68
C GLN A 187 6.83 8.76 16.26
N ASN A 188 5.84 8.20 15.58
CA ASN A 188 5.16 7.00 16.03
C ASN A 188 6.05 5.76 15.91
N MET A 189 6.79 5.58 14.82
CA MET A 189 7.77 4.49 14.68
C MET A 189 8.88 4.57 15.74
N LYS A 190 9.33 5.78 16.06
CA LYS A 190 10.35 6.01 17.11
C LYS A 190 9.90 5.56 18.49
N LYS A 191 8.59 5.52 18.81
CA LYS A 191 8.08 4.97 20.09
C LYS A 191 8.40 3.48 20.27
N GLY A 192 8.53 2.72 19.18
CA GLY A 192 9.01 1.34 19.18
C GLY A 192 10.53 1.20 19.01
N GLY A 193 11.27 2.31 19.00
CA GLY A 193 12.72 2.29 18.78
C GLY A 193 13.15 2.10 17.33
N PHE A 194 12.21 2.18 16.36
CA PHE A 194 12.54 2.10 14.94
C PHE A 194 12.98 3.46 14.39
N SER A 195 14.07 3.48 13.64
CA SER A 195 14.39 4.60 12.76
C SER A 195 13.63 4.44 11.44
N MET A 196 13.03 5.51 10.98
CA MET A 196 12.40 5.55 9.66
C MET A 196 13.36 6.21 8.67
N GLU A 197 13.77 5.46 7.68
CA GLU A 197 14.58 5.93 6.56
C GLU A 197 13.73 5.96 5.29
N GLY A 198 14.12 6.78 4.31
CA GLY A 198 13.44 6.81 3.02
C GLY A 198 13.58 8.15 2.31
N SER A 199 12.94 8.25 1.15
CA SER A 199 12.99 9.44 0.28
C SER A 199 12.19 10.63 0.82
N GLY A 200 11.64 10.53 2.03
CA GLY A 200 10.72 11.53 2.57
C GLY A 200 9.32 11.44 1.96
N MET A 201 8.56 12.51 2.08
CA MET A 201 7.25 12.67 1.45
C MET A 201 7.43 13.23 0.04
N PHE A 202 6.72 12.66 -0.94
CA PHE A 202 6.47 13.33 -2.21
C PHE A 202 5.10 14.03 -2.15
N PRO A 203 5.03 15.33 -2.52
CA PRO A 203 3.80 16.09 -2.39
C PRO A 203 2.75 15.62 -3.40
N PRO A 204 1.45 15.81 -3.12
CA PRO A 204 0.41 15.60 -4.11
C PRO A 204 0.52 16.65 -5.24
N HIS A 205 0.06 16.27 -6.43
CA HIS A 205 -0.16 17.18 -7.54
C HIS A 205 -1.65 17.49 -7.66
N HIS A 206 -2.00 18.79 -7.72
CA HIS A 206 -3.38 19.22 -7.79
C HIS A 206 -3.54 20.42 -8.71
N VAL A 207 -4.47 20.31 -9.64
CA VAL A 207 -4.98 21.43 -10.44
C VAL A 207 -6.47 21.58 -10.12
N PRO A 208 -6.94 22.78 -9.72
CA PRO A 208 -8.34 22.98 -9.39
C PRO A 208 -9.27 22.54 -10.52
N ALA A 209 -10.31 21.78 -10.16
CA ALA A 209 -11.27 21.26 -11.13
C ALA A 209 -12.01 22.35 -11.90
N ASP A 210 -12.24 23.50 -11.28
CA ASP A 210 -12.91 24.67 -11.85
C ASP A 210 -11.99 25.57 -12.70
N SER A 211 -10.71 25.22 -12.82
CA SER A 211 -9.79 25.97 -13.69
C SER A 211 -10.25 25.95 -15.14
N PRO A 212 -10.10 27.07 -15.89
CA PRO A 212 -10.53 27.13 -17.30
C PRO A 212 -9.93 26.01 -18.15
N PHE A 213 -8.67 25.63 -17.87
CA PHE A 213 -7.99 24.56 -18.58
C PHE A 213 -8.67 23.21 -18.37
N VAL A 214 -8.94 22.83 -17.11
CA VAL A 214 -9.63 21.56 -16.78
C VAL A 214 -11.04 21.56 -17.37
N GLN A 215 -11.79 22.65 -17.23
CA GLN A 215 -13.14 22.77 -17.77
C GLN A 215 -13.18 22.63 -19.29
N THR A 216 -12.22 23.22 -20.01
CA THR A 216 -12.08 23.07 -21.46
C THR A 216 -11.90 21.61 -21.86
N LEU A 217 -11.02 20.86 -21.16
CA LEU A 217 -10.78 19.45 -21.42
C LEU A 217 -12.01 18.56 -21.15
N LEU A 218 -12.70 18.83 -20.03
CA LEU A 218 -13.95 18.13 -19.69
C LEU A 218 -15.05 18.39 -20.73
N GLN A 219 -15.14 19.62 -21.25
CA GLN A 219 -16.10 19.98 -22.29
C GLN A 219 -15.76 19.30 -23.62
N CYS A 220 -14.47 19.22 -24.01
CA CYS A 220 -14.06 18.48 -25.20
C CYS A 220 -14.49 17.00 -25.12
N TYR A 221 -14.28 16.37 -23.96
CA TYR A 221 -14.73 15.00 -23.75
C TYR A 221 -16.25 14.87 -23.88
N THR A 222 -17.00 15.77 -23.24
CA THR A 222 -18.47 15.76 -23.26
C THR A 222 -19.02 15.93 -24.70
N ASP A 223 -18.47 16.88 -25.46
CA ASP A 223 -18.94 17.20 -26.81
C ASP A 223 -18.68 16.05 -27.80
N VAL A 224 -17.57 15.34 -27.66
CA VAL A 224 -17.21 14.23 -28.56
C VAL A 224 -17.92 12.94 -28.18
N THR A 225 -18.00 12.61 -26.89
CA THR A 225 -18.52 11.30 -26.45
C THR A 225 -20.00 11.32 -26.07
N GLY A 226 -20.58 12.50 -25.84
CA GLY A 226 -21.92 12.65 -25.27
C GLY A 226 -22.03 12.25 -23.80
N LYS A 227 -20.93 11.80 -23.17
CA LYS A 227 -20.85 11.44 -21.75
C LYS A 227 -20.38 12.65 -20.92
N PRO A 228 -20.85 12.84 -19.68
CA PRO A 228 -20.39 13.95 -18.85
C PRO A 228 -18.92 13.78 -18.47
N GLY A 229 -18.08 14.75 -18.82
CA GLY A 229 -16.69 14.82 -18.38
C GLY A 229 -16.60 15.04 -16.88
N LYS A 230 -15.73 14.30 -16.18
CA LYS A 230 -15.52 14.45 -14.75
C LYS A 230 -14.02 14.51 -14.42
N PRO A 231 -13.62 15.39 -13.48
CA PRO A 231 -12.29 15.34 -12.90
C PRO A 231 -12.24 14.20 -11.91
N PHE A 232 -11.05 13.61 -11.68
CA PHE A 232 -10.86 12.58 -10.67
C PHE A 232 -9.42 12.51 -10.16
N ALA A 233 -9.27 11.97 -8.96
CA ALA A 233 -8.01 11.73 -8.31
C ALA A 233 -7.54 10.29 -8.53
N ILE A 234 -6.22 10.11 -8.65
CA ILE A 234 -5.60 8.78 -8.68
C ILE A 234 -4.56 8.61 -7.59
N GLY A 235 -4.40 7.37 -7.12
CA GLY A 235 -3.35 7.01 -6.15
C GLY A 235 -1.97 6.82 -6.78
N GLY A 236 -1.89 6.75 -8.11
CA GLY A 236 -0.65 6.68 -8.86
C GLY A 236 -0.16 8.06 -9.30
N GLY A 237 1.00 8.09 -9.98
CA GLY A 237 1.52 9.28 -10.65
C GLY A 237 1.59 9.05 -12.15
N THR A 238 1.40 10.12 -12.92
CA THR A 238 1.61 10.17 -14.35
C THR A 238 2.79 11.07 -14.71
N TYR A 239 3.03 11.28 -15.99
CA TYR A 239 4.10 12.20 -16.47
C TYR A 239 3.87 13.66 -16.07
N VAL A 240 2.64 14.04 -15.68
CA VAL A 240 2.31 15.43 -15.33
C VAL A 240 2.57 15.78 -13.87
N HIS A 241 2.90 14.80 -13.02
CA HIS A 241 3.10 15.03 -11.59
C HIS A 241 4.04 16.20 -11.25
N HIS A 242 5.03 16.43 -12.09
CA HIS A 242 6.02 17.50 -11.92
C HIS A 242 5.78 18.71 -12.83
N LEU A 243 4.71 18.72 -13.61
CA LEU A 243 4.37 19.84 -14.49
C LEU A 243 3.40 20.79 -13.80
N LYS A 244 3.86 22.00 -13.49
CA LYS A 244 2.99 23.02 -12.91
C LYS A 244 1.76 23.24 -13.78
N ASN A 245 0.58 23.12 -13.18
CA ASN A 245 -0.74 23.22 -13.82
C ASN A 245 -1.01 22.16 -14.92
N GLY A 246 -0.18 21.10 -15.00
CA GLY A 246 -0.43 19.99 -15.90
C GLY A 246 -1.53 19.08 -15.38
N VAL A 247 -2.32 18.48 -16.26
CA VAL A 247 -3.28 17.42 -15.93
C VAL A 247 -3.11 16.25 -16.89
N ALA A 248 -3.37 15.03 -16.42
CA ALA A 248 -3.38 13.89 -17.33
C ALA A 248 -4.76 13.82 -18.00
N PHE A 249 -4.70 13.67 -19.31
CA PHE A 249 -5.86 13.60 -20.17
C PHE A 249 -5.61 12.50 -21.20
N GLY A 250 -6.39 11.45 -21.19
CA GLY A 250 -6.11 10.27 -22.00
C GLY A 250 -7.34 9.47 -22.33
N CYS A 251 -7.10 8.34 -22.95
CA CYS A 251 -8.06 7.49 -23.62
C CYS A 251 -8.46 6.23 -22.85
N ALA A 252 -8.22 6.15 -21.57
CA ALA A 252 -8.74 5.02 -20.81
C ALA A 252 -10.22 5.23 -20.50
N ASP A 253 -11.06 4.29 -20.91
CA ASP A 253 -12.40 4.17 -20.39
C ASP A 253 -12.32 3.47 -19.02
N LEU A 254 -12.74 4.17 -17.98
CA LEU A 254 -12.68 3.65 -16.60
C LEU A 254 -13.69 2.52 -16.33
N GLU A 255 -14.65 2.31 -17.23
CA GLU A 255 -15.62 1.22 -17.16
C GLU A 255 -15.07 -0.08 -17.77
N VAL A 256 -13.92 -0.02 -18.45
CA VAL A 256 -13.27 -1.16 -19.10
C VAL A 256 -12.03 -1.56 -18.32
N ASP A 257 -12.00 -2.80 -17.83
CA ASP A 257 -10.76 -3.40 -17.29
C ASP A 257 -9.81 -3.73 -18.46
N ASN A 258 -8.96 -2.80 -18.80
CA ASN A 258 -7.96 -2.92 -19.86
C ASN A 258 -6.70 -3.68 -19.44
N ARG A 259 -6.67 -4.30 -18.24
CA ARG A 259 -5.54 -5.03 -17.68
C ARG A 259 -4.27 -4.17 -17.51
N MET A 260 -4.44 -2.91 -17.17
CA MET A 260 -3.33 -1.93 -17.03
C MET A 260 -2.18 -2.52 -16.20
N HIS A 261 -0.97 -2.47 -16.75
CA HIS A 261 0.27 -3.07 -16.22
C HIS A 261 0.28 -4.61 -16.13
N GLY A 262 -0.75 -5.26 -16.69
CA GLY A 262 -0.87 -6.72 -16.73
C GLY A 262 -0.42 -7.34 -18.05
N ALA A 263 -0.47 -8.66 -18.12
CA ALA A 263 -0.32 -9.38 -19.38
C ALA A 263 -1.53 -9.10 -20.27
N ASP A 264 -1.27 -8.96 -21.57
CA ASP A 264 -2.30 -8.68 -22.60
C ASP A 264 -3.07 -7.37 -22.33
N GLU A 265 -2.40 -6.34 -21.80
CA GLU A 265 -2.97 -4.98 -21.74
C GLU A 265 -3.41 -4.51 -23.11
N PHE A 266 -4.59 -3.92 -23.19
CA PHE A 266 -5.20 -3.53 -24.47
C PHE A 266 -5.86 -2.16 -24.39
N VAL A 267 -6.15 -1.60 -25.57
CA VAL A 267 -7.06 -0.47 -25.77
C VAL A 267 -8.05 -0.82 -26.89
N GLU A 268 -9.30 -0.48 -26.72
CA GLU A 268 -10.31 -0.65 -27.75
C GLU A 268 -10.09 0.32 -28.90
N ILE A 269 -10.19 -0.16 -30.14
CA ILE A 269 -9.93 0.67 -31.34
C ILE A 269 -10.89 1.87 -31.41
N GLU A 270 -12.14 1.70 -31.04
CA GLU A 270 -13.12 2.80 -31.05
C GLU A 270 -12.78 3.86 -29.98
N CYS A 271 -12.38 3.44 -28.79
CA CYS A 271 -11.87 4.33 -27.76
C CYS A 271 -10.64 5.13 -28.26
N LEU A 272 -9.71 4.46 -28.95
CA LEU A 272 -8.55 5.15 -29.54
C LEU A 272 -8.95 6.18 -30.61
N LYS A 273 -9.94 5.88 -31.46
CA LYS A 273 -10.46 6.83 -32.47
C LYS A 273 -11.12 8.04 -31.79
N GLU A 274 -11.98 7.82 -30.81
CA GLU A 274 -12.58 8.89 -30.02
C GLU A 274 -11.52 9.81 -29.40
N CYS A 275 -10.46 9.22 -28.85
CA CYS A 275 -9.35 9.98 -28.27
C CYS A 275 -8.65 10.89 -29.28
N VAL A 276 -8.43 10.45 -30.51
CA VAL A 276 -7.85 11.30 -31.56
C VAL A 276 -8.73 12.54 -31.78
N VAL A 277 -10.04 12.38 -31.83
CA VAL A 277 -10.97 13.50 -32.00
C VAL A 277 -10.97 14.41 -30.79
N ILE A 278 -11.00 13.85 -29.56
CA ILE A 278 -10.96 14.61 -28.32
C ILE A 278 -9.67 15.44 -28.22
N PHE A 279 -8.51 14.85 -28.53
CA PHE A 279 -7.25 15.58 -28.52
C PHE A 279 -7.17 16.67 -29.58
N ALA A 280 -7.67 16.41 -30.79
CA ALA A 280 -7.72 17.44 -31.85
C ALA A 280 -8.58 18.63 -31.40
N GLU A 281 -9.76 18.36 -30.85
CA GLU A 281 -10.66 19.39 -30.31
C GLU A 281 -10.03 20.17 -29.17
N ALA A 282 -9.35 19.47 -28.23
CA ALA A 282 -8.64 20.10 -27.12
C ALA A 282 -7.53 21.05 -27.62
N ILE A 283 -6.73 20.61 -28.59
CA ILE A 283 -5.67 21.44 -29.19
C ILE A 283 -6.27 22.67 -29.86
N LEU A 284 -7.35 22.52 -30.62
CA LEU A 284 -8.01 23.64 -31.28
C LEU A 284 -8.54 24.66 -30.29
N ARG A 285 -9.16 24.22 -29.18
CA ARG A 285 -9.71 25.13 -28.16
C ARG A 285 -8.67 25.80 -27.28
N ILE A 286 -7.53 25.14 -27.05
CA ILE A 286 -6.47 25.65 -26.18
C ILE A 286 -5.46 26.48 -26.95
N CYS A 287 -5.11 26.07 -28.17
CA CYS A 287 -4.05 26.67 -28.97
C CYS A 287 -4.57 27.43 -30.21
N GLY A 288 -5.85 27.27 -30.56
CA GLY A 288 -6.46 28.00 -31.69
C GLY A 288 -6.71 29.46 -31.32
N GLU A 289 -6.41 30.37 -32.25
CA GLU A 289 -6.73 31.81 -32.14
C GLU A 289 -8.23 32.06 -32.44
#